data_aec37f08657415830b437a898d3b1517
#
_entry.id   aec37f08657415830b437a898d3b1517
#
_cell.length_a   1.000
_cell.length_b   1.000
_cell.length_c   1.000
_cell.angle_alpha   90.00
_cell.angle_beta   90.00
_cell.angle_gamma   90.00
#
_symmetry.space_group_name_H-M   'P 1'
#
loop_
_entity.id
_entity.type
_entity.pdbx_description
1 polymer ?
#
loop_
_entity_poly.entity_id
_entity_poly.type
_entity_poly.pdbx_seq_one_letter_code
_entity_poly.pdbx_strand_id
1 'polypeptide(L)'
;MKTFLAKKETVQPKWHLIDAEGVVLGRLAVKAANLIRGRHKASYTPTVDTGDYVVIINAEKVALTGKKEVQNEYMFFSGFVGGESYRKLSEQRERHPEFIIEHAVKGMLPKNRIAAKMLTKLRVFAGPKHTHEANNPVKIAV
;
A
#
# COMPACT_ATOMS: atom_id res chain seq x y z
N MET A 1 14.89 -1.82 34.66
CA MET A 1 14.84 -1.41 33.23
C MET A 1 13.39 -1.31 32.79
N LYS A 2 13.00 -0.24 32.11
CA LYS A 2 11.68 -0.11 31.51
C LYS A 2 11.80 -0.33 30.00
N THR A 3 10.98 -1.21 29.43
CA THR A 3 10.91 -1.42 27.98
C THR A 3 10.31 -0.17 27.33
N PHE A 4 10.89 0.27 26.20
CA PHE A 4 10.36 1.38 25.43
C PHE A 4 9.04 0.97 24.77
N LEU A 5 8.01 1.77 24.99
CA LEU A 5 6.72 1.66 24.29
C LEU A 5 6.44 2.99 23.60
N ALA A 6 6.19 2.93 22.29
CA ALA A 6 5.84 4.12 21.53
C ALA A 6 4.50 4.69 22.02
N LYS A 7 4.41 6.01 22.13
CA LYS A 7 3.18 6.74 22.44
C LYS A 7 2.70 7.45 21.17
N LYS A 8 1.41 7.51 20.95
CA LYS A 8 0.79 8.18 19.79
C LYS A 8 1.28 9.62 19.59
N GLU A 9 1.48 10.34 20.71
CA GLU A 9 1.86 11.75 20.75
C GLU A 9 3.31 11.98 20.32
N THR A 10 4.18 10.98 20.50
CA THR A 10 5.62 11.09 20.20
C THR A 10 5.98 10.58 18.79
N VAL A 11 5.04 9.98 18.08
CA VAL A 11 5.27 9.46 16.73
C VAL A 11 5.28 10.62 15.72
N GLN A 12 6.39 10.77 15.02
CA GLN A 12 6.52 11.70 13.89
C GLN A 12 6.51 10.91 12.58
N PRO A 13 5.39 10.90 11.83
CA PRO A 13 5.31 10.24 10.53
C PRO A 13 6.04 11.06 9.48
N LYS A 14 6.81 10.38 8.64
CA LYS A 14 7.47 10.96 7.46
C LYS A 14 6.67 10.64 6.20
N TRP A 15 6.92 11.38 5.14
CA TRP A 15 6.34 11.12 3.82
C TRP A 15 7.37 10.53 2.89
N HIS A 16 6.99 9.45 2.23
CA HIS A 16 7.82 8.72 1.28
C HIS A 16 7.15 8.65 -0.08
N LEU A 17 7.92 8.86 -1.14
CA LEU A 17 7.49 8.74 -2.52
C LEU A 17 8.16 7.51 -3.15
N ILE A 18 7.36 6.64 -3.74
CA ILE A 18 7.82 5.46 -4.46
C ILE A 18 7.32 5.54 -5.90
N ASP A 19 8.21 5.32 -6.84
CA ASP A 19 7.86 5.18 -8.24
C ASP A 19 7.62 3.70 -8.55
N ALA A 20 6.44 3.38 -9.09
CA ALA A 20 6.06 2.01 -9.43
C ALA A 20 6.46 1.60 -10.85
N GLU A 21 7.02 2.51 -11.66
CA GLU A 21 7.38 2.22 -13.04
C GLU A 21 8.40 1.09 -13.14
N GLY A 22 8.01 -0.02 -13.80
CA GLY A 22 8.87 -1.19 -13.99
C GLY A 22 9.15 -2.04 -12.74
N VAL A 23 8.63 -1.64 -11.57
CA VAL A 23 8.84 -2.38 -10.32
C VAL A 23 7.83 -3.52 -10.21
N VAL A 24 8.29 -4.69 -9.78
CA VAL A 24 7.42 -5.86 -9.57
C VAL A 24 6.45 -5.60 -8.41
N LEU A 25 5.15 -5.79 -8.65
CA LEU A 25 4.06 -5.52 -7.72
C LEU A 25 4.33 -6.07 -6.30
N GLY A 26 4.78 -7.32 -6.18
CA GLY A 26 5.02 -7.93 -4.87
C GLY A 26 6.14 -7.23 -4.07
N ARG A 27 7.23 -6.85 -4.72
CA ARG A 27 8.35 -6.13 -4.08
C ARG A 27 7.93 -4.73 -3.66
N LEU A 28 7.22 -4.03 -4.53
CA LEU A 28 6.63 -2.72 -4.23
C LEU A 28 5.72 -2.79 -3.00
N ALA A 29 4.81 -3.76 -2.97
CA ALA A 29 3.85 -3.93 -1.88
C ALA A 29 4.53 -4.28 -0.55
N VAL A 30 5.57 -5.12 -0.54
CA VAL A 30 6.37 -5.42 0.67
C VAL A 30 7.05 -4.16 1.20
N LYS A 31 7.67 -3.38 0.33
CA LYS A 31 8.35 -2.13 0.72
C LYS A 31 7.36 -1.14 1.31
N ALA A 32 6.25 -0.89 0.60
CA ALA A 32 5.20 0.00 1.05
C ALA A 32 4.58 -0.45 2.39
N ALA A 33 4.26 -1.74 2.54
CA ALA A 33 3.70 -2.28 3.78
C ALA A 33 4.66 -2.13 4.97
N ASN A 34 5.97 -2.33 4.78
CA ASN A 34 6.96 -2.15 5.84
C ASN A 34 7.09 -0.68 6.28
N LEU A 35 7.01 0.27 5.34
CA LEU A 35 7.03 1.71 5.65
C LEU A 35 5.76 2.14 6.40
N ILE A 36 4.59 1.75 5.90
CA ILE A 36 3.29 2.05 6.50
C ILE A 36 3.16 1.44 7.90
N ARG A 37 3.69 0.24 8.09
CA ARG A 37 3.71 -0.44 9.39
C ARG A 37 4.73 0.13 10.35
N GLY A 38 5.77 0.81 9.84
CA GLY A 38 6.84 1.39 10.64
C GLY A 38 7.93 0.41 11.08
N ARG A 39 8.02 -0.77 10.45
CA ARG A 39 9.03 -1.80 10.81
C ARG A 39 10.47 -1.38 10.58
N HIS A 40 10.70 -0.34 9.77
CA HIS A 40 12.03 0.23 9.54
C HIS A 40 12.51 1.12 10.70
N LYS A 41 11.63 1.48 11.63
CA LYS A 41 11.95 2.33 12.79
C LYS A 41 12.32 1.50 14.01
N ALA A 42 13.34 1.95 14.75
CA ALA A 42 13.72 1.34 16.04
C ALA A 42 12.60 1.46 17.09
N SER A 43 11.75 2.48 16.96
CA SER A 43 10.59 2.74 17.85
C SER A 43 9.35 1.90 17.50
N TYR A 44 9.47 0.92 16.60
CA TYR A 44 8.33 0.09 16.21
C TYR A 44 7.68 -0.61 17.41
N THR A 45 6.37 -0.43 17.55
CA THR A 45 5.56 -1.11 18.56
C THR A 45 4.30 -1.66 17.91
N PRO A 46 3.98 -2.97 18.03
CA PRO A 46 2.85 -3.59 17.33
C PRO A 46 1.48 -3.01 17.69
N THR A 47 1.34 -2.45 18.88
CA THR A 47 0.08 -1.91 19.42
C THR A 47 -0.18 -0.45 19.06
N VAL A 48 0.85 0.26 18.59
CA VAL A 48 0.77 1.68 18.23
C VAL A 48 1.12 1.85 16.75
N ASP A 49 0.37 2.69 16.06
CA ASP A 49 0.66 3.03 14.67
C ASP A 49 1.85 4.01 14.60
N THR A 50 3.05 3.46 14.38
CA THR A 50 4.31 4.20 14.24
C THR A 50 4.72 4.42 12.78
N GLY A 51 3.90 4.00 11.83
CA GLY A 51 4.20 4.01 10.40
C GLY A 51 4.23 5.38 9.76
N ASP A 52 4.78 5.42 8.56
CA ASP A 52 4.92 6.59 7.72
C ASP A 52 3.86 6.66 6.62
N TYR A 53 3.70 7.83 6.02
CA TYR A 53 2.88 8.02 4.83
C TYR A 53 3.65 7.59 3.59
N VAL A 54 2.96 6.88 2.68
CA VAL A 54 3.55 6.42 1.42
C VAL A 54 2.70 6.90 0.27
N VAL A 55 3.34 7.59 -0.66
CA VAL A 55 2.78 8.02 -1.94
C VAL A 55 3.40 7.15 -3.02
N ILE A 56 2.57 6.51 -3.83
CA ILE A 56 3.00 5.69 -4.97
C ILE A 56 2.51 6.35 -6.24
N ILE A 57 3.40 6.55 -7.20
CA ILE A 57 3.09 7.11 -8.51
C ILE A 57 3.28 6.06 -9.61
N ASN A 58 2.76 6.32 -10.82
CA ASN A 58 2.85 5.43 -11.98
C ASN A 58 2.26 4.03 -11.75
N ALA A 59 1.13 3.93 -11.04
CA ALA A 59 0.51 2.64 -10.75
C ALA A 59 0.14 1.84 -12.01
N GLU A 60 -0.16 2.50 -13.13
CA GLU A 60 -0.44 1.85 -14.41
C GLU A 60 0.72 1.03 -14.94
N LYS A 61 1.96 1.44 -14.64
CA LYS A 61 3.20 0.87 -15.19
C LYS A 61 3.84 -0.17 -14.28
N VAL A 62 3.15 -0.61 -13.23
CA VAL A 62 3.67 -1.65 -12.33
C VAL A 62 3.89 -2.96 -13.08
N ALA A 63 5.04 -3.60 -12.86
CA ALA A 63 5.39 -4.85 -13.51
C ALA A 63 4.74 -6.05 -12.81
N LEU A 64 4.25 -6.99 -13.61
CA LEU A 64 3.73 -8.28 -13.17
C LEU A 64 4.60 -9.40 -13.74
N THR A 65 4.82 -10.44 -12.95
CA THR A 65 5.63 -11.59 -13.38
C THR A 65 4.75 -12.75 -13.83
N GLY A 66 5.20 -13.48 -14.84
CA GLY A 66 4.50 -14.66 -15.38
C GLY A 66 3.17 -14.30 -16.06
N LYS A 67 2.21 -15.21 -15.99
CA LYS A 67 0.89 -15.06 -16.62
C LYS A 67 -0.18 -14.42 -15.71
N LYS A 68 0.23 -13.70 -14.66
CA LYS A 68 -0.69 -13.13 -13.66
C LYS A 68 -1.70 -12.16 -14.24
N GLU A 69 -1.34 -11.43 -15.28
CA GLU A 69 -2.23 -10.46 -15.93
C GLU A 69 -3.49 -11.10 -16.52
N VAL A 70 -3.35 -12.33 -17.02
CA VAL A 70 -4.45 -13.09 -17.65
C VAL A 70 -5.16 -14.01 -16.64
N GLN A 71 -4.40 -14.59 -15.69
CA GLN A 71 -4.91 -15.64 -14.81
C GLN A 71 -5.49 -15.12 -13.49
N ASN A 72 -5.02 -13.96 -13.01
CA ASN A 72 -5.49 -13.43 -11.73
C ASN A 72 -6.84 -12.75 -11.88
N GLU A 73 -7.75 -13.11 -10.99
CA GLU A 73 -9.08 -12.52 -10.89
C GLU A 73 -9.30 -11.95 -9.49
N TYR A 74 -10.00 -10.83 -9.43
CA TYR A 74 -10.45 -10.22 -8.18
C TYR A 74 -11.92 -10.50 -7.98
N MET A 75 -12.27 -11.06 -6.83
CA MET A 75 -13.64 -11.30 -6.42
C MET A 75 -14.22 -10.05 -5.74
N PHE A 76 -15.39 -9.63 -6.18
CA PHE A 76 -16.19 -8.60 -5.56
C PHE A 76 -17.51 -9.22 -5.11
N PHE A 77 -17.95 -8.91 -3.90
CA PHE A 77 -19.18 -9.43 -3.33
C PHE A 77 -20.13 -8.29 -2.96
N SER A 78 -21.35 -8.34 -3.47
CA SER A 78 -22.36 -7.30 -3.24
C SER A 78 -23.05 -7.39 -1.88
N GLY A 79 -22.86 -8.49 -1.12
CA GLY A 79 -23.55 -8.74 0.14
C GLY A 79 -24.83 -9.57 0.02
N PHE A 80 -25.28 -9.88 -1.20
CA PHE A 80 -26.47 -10.72 -1.45
C PHE A 80 -26.08 -12.11 -1.90
N VAL A 81 -26.96 -13.09 -1.66
CA VAL A 81 -26.76 -14.46 -2.13
C VAL A 81 -26.66 -14.48 -3.66
N GLY A 82 -25.61 -15.09 -4.19
CA GLY A 82 -25.31 -15.11 -5.63
C GLY A 82 -24.75 -13.79 -6.19
N GLY A 83 -24.43 -12.82 -5.33
CA GLY A 83 -23.89 -11.51 -5.73
C GLY A 83 -22.36 -11.48 -5.90
N GLU A 84 -21.72 -12.60 -6.21
CA GLU A 84 -20.30 -12.69 -6.49
C GLU A 84 -20.03 -12.24 -7.94
N SER A 85 -19.04 -11.38 -8.12
CA SER A 85 -18.53 -10.97 -9.43
C SER A 85 -17.02 -11.06 -9.48
N TYR A 86 -16.49 -11.52 -10.60
CA TYR A 86 -15.07 -11.68 -10.83
C TYR A 86 -14.61 -10.74 -11.94
N ARG A 87 -13.47 -10.08 -11.74
CA ARG A 87 -12.83 -9.24 -12.75
C ARG A 87 -11.39 -9.68 -12.94
N LYS A 88 -10.98 -9.81 -14.18
CA LYS A 88 -9.58 -10.09 -14.52
C LYS A 88 -8.69 -8.91 -14.14
N LEU A 89 -7.45 -9.21 -13.80
CA LEU A 89 -6.48 -8.18 -13.42
C LEU A 89 -6.25 -7.18 -14.57
N SER A 90 -6.23 -7.62 -15.83
CA SER A 90 -6.12 -6.73 -16.99
C SER A 90 -7.24 -5.70 -17.04
N GLU A 91 -8.48 -6.14 -16.91
CA GLU A 91 -9.67 -5.25 -16.87
C GLU A 91 -9.62 -4.30 -15.67
N GLN A 92 -9.18 -4.78 -14.50
CA GLN A 92 -9.05 -3.94 -13.31
C GLN A 92 -7.94 -2.89 -13.45
N ARG A 93 -6.86 -3.21 -14.17
CA ARG A 93 -5.78 -2.26 -14.47
C ARG A 93 -6.26 -1.10 -15.35
N GLU A 94 -7.10 -1.38 -16.33
CA GLU A 94 -7.66 -0.35 -17.22
C GLU A 94 -8.64 0.57 -16.48
N ARG A 95 -9.45 0.00 -15.58
CA ARG A 95 -10.48 0.77 -14.86
C ARG A 95 -9.93 1.54 -13.67
N HIS A 96 -9.16 0.87 -12.80
CA HIS A 96 -8.64 1.39 -11.54
C HIS A 96 -7.28 0.78 -11.23
N PRO A 97 -6.20 1.27 -11.82
CA PRO A 97 -4.85 0.73 -11.61
C PRO A 97 -4.38 0.83 -10.16
N GLU A 98 -4.84 1.86 -9.42
CA GLU A 98 -4.50 2.08 -8.02
C GLU A 98 -4.95 0.90 -7.13
N PHE A 99 -6.12 0.34 -7.44
CA PHE A 99 -6.71 -0.76 -6.69
C PHE A 99 -5.79 -1.98 -6.59
N ILE A 100 -5.04 -2.29 -7.66
CA ILE A 100 -4.13 -3.45 -7.70
C ILE A 100 -3.06 -3.33 -6.61
N ILE A 101 -2.47 -2.15 -6.47
CA ILE A 101 -1.43 -1.87 -5.47
C ILE A 101 -2.04 -1.82 -4.07
N GLU A 102 -3.16 -1.13 -3.90
CA GLU A 102 -3.86 -1.05 -2.62
C GLU A 102 -4.26 -2.42 -2.10
N HIS A 103 -4.81 -3.28 -2.98
CA HIS A 103 -5.20 -4.65 -2.64
C HIS A 103 -3.99 -5.50 -2.23
N ALA A 104 -2.87 -5.38 -2.96
CA ALA A 104 -1.64 -6.08 -2.65
C ALA A 104 -1.06 -5.64 -1.28
N VAL A 105 -1.00 -4.34 -1.01
CA VAL A 105 -0.52 -3.80 0.28
C VAL A 105 -1.47 -4.21 1.43
N LYS A 106 -2.78 -4.12 1.23
CA LYS A 106 -3.78 -4.54 2.21
C LYS A 106 -3.61 -6.01 2.60
N GLY A 107 -3.32 -6.88 1.63
CA GLY A 107 -3.03 -8.30 1.89
C GLY A 107 -1.76 -8.54 2.72
N MET A 108 -0.79 -7.62 2.68
CA MET A 108 0.48 -7.71 3.41
C MET A 108 0.45 -7.02 4.79
N LEU A 109 -0.58 -6.23 5.07
CA LEU A 109 -0.78 -5.64 6.40
C LEU A 109 -1.40 -6.66 7.36
N PRO A 110 -1.17 -6.52 8.68
CA PRO A 110 -1.79 -7.38 9.69
C PRO A 110 -3.31 -7.25 9.64
N LYS A 111 -4.03 -8.36 9.88
CA LYS A 111 -5.51 -8.39 9.86
C LYS A 111 -6.10 -7.94 11.21
N ASN A 112 -5.91 -6.68 11.56
CA ASN A 112 -6.39 -6.08 12.81
C ASN A 112 -6.98 -4.68 12.59
N ARG A 113 -7.57 -4.09 13.63
CA ARG A 113 -8.16 -2.74 13.57
C ARG A 113 -7.14 -1.64 13.25
N ILE A 114 -5.87 -1.82 13.63
CA ILE A 114 -4.80 -0.86 13.38
C ILE A 114 -4.47 -0.82 11.89
N ALA A 115 -4.54 -1.95 11.19
CA ALA A 115 -4.28 -2.03 9.76
C ALA A 115 -5.22 -1.13 8.93
N ALA A 116 -6.47 -0.96 9.34
CA ALA A 116 -7.38 -0.04 8.69
C ALA A 116 -6.88 1.41 8.75
N LYS A 117 -6.31 1.82 9.91
CA LYS A 117 -5.68 3.14 10.07
C LYS A 117 -4.37 3.25 9.29
N MET A 118 -3.57 2.18 9.27
CA MET A 118 -2.33 2.14 8.48
C MET A 118 -2.61 2.28 6.99
N LEU A 119 -3.66 1.63 6.48
CA LEU A 119 -4.04 1.69 5.07
C LEU A 119 -4.41 3.12 4.62
N THR A 120 -4.97 3.95 5.48
CA THR A 120 -5.27 5.36 5.14
C THR A 120 -4.04 6.21 4.86
N LYS A 121 -2.85 5.75 5.28
CA LYS A 121 -1.56 6.40 5.00
C LYS A 121 -0.99 6.08 3.62
N LEU A 122 -1.60 5.12 2.91
CA LEU A 122 -1.26 4.80 1.53
C LEU A 122 -2.01 5.73 0.59
N ARG A 123 -1.30 6.35 -0.33
CA ARG A 123 -1.85 7.16 -1.42
C ARG A 123 -1.26 6.66 -2.73
N VAL A 124 -2.11 6.20 -3.61
CA VAL A 124 -1.70 5.65 -4.91
C VAL A 124 -2.25 6.52 -6.02
N PHE A 125 -1.43 6.81 -7.02
CA PHE A 125 -1.78 7.60 -8.19
C PHE A 125 -1.47 6.81 -9.46
N ALA A 126 -2.39 6.82 -10.41
CA ALA A 126 -2.25 6.14 -11.68
C ALA A 126 -1.05 6.67 -12.48
N GLY A 127 -0.98 7.98 -12.62
CA GLY A 127 0.05 8.69 -13.39
C GLY A 127 1.24 9.19 -12.55
N PRO A 128 2.12 10.01 -13.17
CA PRO A 128 3.33 10.53 -12.53
C PRO A 128 3.09 11.71 -11.56
N LYS A 129 1.92 12.36 -11.63
CA LYS A 129 1.59 13.53 -10.81
C LYS A 129 0.87 13.10 -9.53
N HIS A 130 1.19 13.75 -8.42
CA HIS A 130 0.51 13.58 -7.14
C HIS A 130 0.16 14.92 -6.50
N THR A 131 -0.78 14.93 -5.57
CA THR A 131 -1.30 16.15 -4.91
C THR A 131 -0.59 16.48 -3.59
N HIS A 132 0.41 15.70 -3.18
CA HIS A 132 1.06 15.81 -1.86
C HIS A 132 2.43 16.50 -1.91
N GLU A 133 2.64 17.46 -2.82
CA GLU A 133 3.90 18.21 -2.94
C GLU A 133 4.23 19.01 -1.67
N ALA A 134 3.21 19.60 -1.04
CA ALA A 134 3.37 20.40 0.18
C ALA A 134 3.98 19.60 1.34
N ASN A 135 3.84 18.28 1.34
CA ASN A 135 4.40 17.40 2.39
C ASN A 135 5.85 16.99 2.12
N ASN A 136 6.47 17.45 1.03
CA ASN A 136 7.85 17.15 0.63
C ASN A 136 8.23 15.67 0.77
N PRO A 137 7.55 14.74 0.06
CA PRO A 137 7.81 13.33 0.20
C PRO A 137 9.21 12.97 -0.30
N VAL A 138 9.93 12.18 0.50
CA VAL A 138 11.29 11.72 0.17
C VAL A 138 11.21 10.54 -0.79
N LYS A 139 11.87 10.63 -1.93
CA LYS A 139 11.98 9.52 -2.89
C LYS A 139 12.75 8.34 -2.29
N ILE A 140 12.17 7.15 -2.40
CA ILE A 140 12.79 5.88 -1.99
C ILE A 140 12.77 4.90 -3.16
N ALA A 141 13.91 4.28 -3.43
CA ALA A 141 13.99 3.15 -4.36
C ALA A 141 13.46 1.85 -3.73
N VAL A 142 12.90 0.97 -4.56
CA VAL A 142 12.36 -0.35 -4.18
C VAL A 142 13.37 -1.44 -4.47
#